data_5932ead30c2e7adf09ab504eb03402d1
#
_entry.id   5932ead30c2e7adf09ab504eb03402d1
#
_cell.length_a   1.000
_cell.length_b   1.000
_cell.length_c   1.000
_cell.angle_alpha   90.00
_cell.angle_beta   90.00
_cell.angle_gamma   90.00
#
_symmetry.space_group_name_H-M   'P 1'
#
loop_
_entity.id
_entity.type
_entity.pdbx_description
1 polymer ?
#
loop_
_entity_poly.entity_id
_entity_poly.type
_entity_poly.pdbx_seq_one_letter_code
_entity_poly.pdbx_strand_id
1 'polypeptide(L)'
;MRRLPLDFRDQYFGCEIELTGINRATAAQTLADLFGPRAEHSGGGYDAYRVKDLDGKEWKIVRDGSIHPECRRRSVLIGETYKVELNSPKLEYSEMEKLQEVVRSLRRAGGIVNDSCGMHVHVDASKHTPQSLKNVLSIMYSKEDILFAALKVNPARIDSYCQAVDEPILEEIRKLPSGASMDQLKDRWYQGRDGSDYHYHSSRYRACNMHSVFYHGTIEWRLFNSTLHAGEAKANIILAMAISAQGINQKYTQFRKTPIGDNPAFTFRTFLLRLGLIGPEYKNVRMHLLKNLPGDKAWRHDKSQYPSNQPRPRTGEAR
;
A
#
# COMPACT_ATOMS: atom_id res chain seq x y z
N MET A 1 -4.49 1.58 32.83
CA MET A 1 -3.27 1.90 32.06
C MET A 1 -3.66 2.43 30.69
N ARG A 2 -3.18 3.62 30.27
CA ARG A 2 -3.32 4.07 28.87
C ARG A 2 -2.42 3.18 28.01
N ARG A 3 -3.00 2.43 27.09
CA ARG A 3 -2.23 1.65 26.10
C ARG A 3 -1.40 2.65 25.26
N LEU A 4 -0.09 2.41 25.14
CA LEU A 4 0.73 3.21 24.23
C LEU A 4 0.23 3.04 22.80
N PRO A 5 0.27 4.09 21.95
CA PRO A 5 -0.07 3.96 20.54
C PRO A 5 0.82 2.91 19.88
N LEU A 6 0.23 2.10 18.98
CA LEU A 6 0.99 1.17 18.16
C LEU A 6 1.87 1.96 17.19
N ASP A 7 3.18 1.70 17.22
CA ASP A 7 4.05 2.14 16.15
C ASP A 7 3.78 1.30 14.89
N PHE A 8 3.63 1.93 13.73
CA PHE A 8 3.38 1.18 12.50
C PHE A 8 4.53 0.22 12.15
N ARG A 9 5.75 0.47 12.66
CA ARG A 9 6.92 -0.39 12.48
C ARG A 9 6.82 -1.72 13.24
N ASP A 10 5.92 -1.82 14.21
CA ASP A 10 5.68 -3.05 14.99
C ASP A 10 4.68 -4.00 14.31
N GLN A 11 4.33 -3.73 13.05
CA GLN A 11 3.46 -4.58 12.25
C GLN A 11 4.28 -5.39 11.25
N TYR A 12 3.78 -6.58 10.93
CA TYR A 12 4.28 -7.35 9.80
C TYR A 12 3.61 -6.90 8.51
N PHE A 13 4.34 -7.04 7.40
CA PHE A 13 3.82 -6.79 6.07
C PHE A 13 4.27 -7.87 5.08
N GLY A 14 3.60 -7.94 3.95
CA GLY A 14 4.00 -8.63 2.73
C GLY A 14 3.65 -7.78 1.53
N CYS A 15 4.19 -8.09 0.38
CA CYS A 15 3.79 -7.42 -0.85
C CYS A 15 3.80 -8.36 -2.05
N GLU A 16 2.93 -8.06 -2.99
CA GLU A 16 2.89 -8.59 -4.34
C GLU A 16 3.31 -7.47 -5.28
N ILE A 17 4.26 -7.74 -6.19
CA ILE A 17 4.74 -6.77 -7.17
C ILE A 17 4.65 -7.40 -8.55
N GLU A 18 3.72 -6.89 -9.36
CA GLU A 18 3.54 -7.30 -10.73
C GLU A 18 4.55 -6.60 -11.64
N LEU A 19 5.15 -7.35 -12.54
CA LEU A 19 6.15 -6.87 -13.49
C LEU A 19 6.15 -7.69 -14.78
N THR A 20 6.82 -7.14 -15.78
CA THR A 20 7.10 -7.77 -17.05
C THR A 20 8.52 -7.42 -17.50
N GLY A 21 8.89 -7.61 -18.75
CA GLY A 21 10.24 -7.31 -19.27
C GLY A 21 11.25 -8.44 -19.12
N ILE A 22 11.07 -9.29 -18.13
CA ILE A 22 11.79 -10.56 -17.92
C ILE A 22 10.76 -11.67 -17.71
N ASN A 23 11.17 -12.91 -17.93
CA ASN A 23 10.30 -14.06 -17.65
C ASN A 23 10.45 -14.53 -16.18
N ARG A 24 9.53 -15.39 -15.73
CA ARG A 24 9.51 -15.90 -14.35
C ARG A 24 10.79 -16.63 -13.96
N ALA A 25 11.36 -17.44 -14.86
CA ALA A 25 12.62 -18.15 -14.61
C ALA A 25 13.77 -17.17 -14.36
N THR A 26 13.87 -16.10 -15.18
CA THR A 26 14.88 -15.04 -14.99
C THR A 26 14.65 -14.29 -13.68
N ALA A 27 13.40 -13.97 -13.33
CA ALA A 27 13.08 -13.33 -12.06
C ALA A 27 13.48 -14.22 -10.86
N ALA A 28 13.16 -15.50 -10.91
CA ALA A 28 13.50 -16.47 -9.88
C ALA A 28 15.01 -16.65 -9.75
N GLN A 29 15.75 -16.74 -10.86
CA GLN A 29 17.20 -16.83 -10.86
C GLN A 29 17.84 -15.56 -10.25
N THR A 30 17.28 -14.37 -10.56
CA THR A 30 17.74 -13.10 -9.98
C THR A 30 17.64 -13.10 -8.45
N LEU A 31 16.56 -13.68 -7.88
CA LEU A 31 16.42 -13.83 -6.43
C LEU A 31 17.39 -14.88 -5.88
N ALA A 32 17.59 -15.99 -6.59
CA ALA A 32 18.56 -17.01 -6.20
C ALA A 32 19.99 -16.46 -6.17
N ASP A 33 20.36 -15.66 -7.17
CA ASP A 33 21.67 -15.00 -7.22
C ASP A 33 21.86 -13.99 -6.06
N LEU A 34 20.76 -13.36 -5.61
CA LEU A 34 20.80 -12.44 -4.48
C LEU A 34 20.90 -13.16 -3.13
N PHE A 35 20.22 -14.29 -2.96
CA PHE A 35 20.08 -14.98 -1.68
C PHE A 35 21.03 -16.19 -1.53
N GLY A 36 21.58 -16.71 -2.62
CA GLY A 36 22.50 -17.84 -2.64
C GLY A 36 21.85 -19.22 -2.89
N PRO A 37 20.67 -19.59 -2.34
CA PRO A 37 20.01 -20.84 -2.66
C PRO A 37 19.49 -20.90 -4.10
N ARG A 38 19.29 -22.12 -4.64
CA ARG A 38 18.71 -22.30 -5.97
C ARG A 38 17.22 -21.95 -5.99
N ALA A 39 16.77 -21.42 -7.14
CA ALA A 39 15.35 -21.31 -7.43
C ALA A 39 14.76 -22.71 -7.71
N GLU A 40 13.66 -23.04 -7.06
CA GLU A 40 12.90 -24.27 -7.26
C GLU A 40 11.68 -23.98 -8.13
N HIS A 41 11.54 -24.64 -9.27
CA HIS A 41 10.34 -24.56 -10.09
C HIS A 41 9.32 -25.56 -9.56
N SER A 42 8.27 -25.08 -8.91
CA SER A 42 7.18 -25.89 -8.36
C SER A 42 6.00 -26.08 -9.33
N GLY A 43 5.96 -25.34 -10.44
CA GLY A 43 4.95 -25.47 -11.49
C GLY A 43 3.54 -25.11 -11.03
N GLY A 44 2.57 -25.97 -11.36
CA GLY A 44 1.16 -25.76 -11.06
C GLY A 44 0.47 -24.73 -11.96
N GLY A 45 -0.80 -24.40 -11.67
CA GLY A 45 -1.59 -23.46 -12.47
C GLY A 45 -1.03 -22.04 -12.55
N TYR A 46 -0.20 -21.67 -11.59
CA TYR A 46 0.49 -20.37 -11.52
C TYR A 46 1.95 -20.42 -12.04
N ASP A 47 2.42 -21.57 -12.53
CA ASP A 47 3.80 -21.77 -13.02
C ASP A 47 4.83 -21.17 -12.05
N ALA A 48 4.75 -21.61 -10.79
CA ALA A 48 5.39 -20.96 -9.65
C ALA A 48 6.87 -21.40 -9.49
N TYR A 49 7.68 -20.43 -9.10
CA TYR A 49 9.04 -20.62 -8.61
C TYR A 49 9.13 -20.21 -7.14
N ARG A 50 9.96 -20.90 -6.37
CA ARG A 50 10.22 -20.63 -4.96
C ARG A 50 11.71 -20.40 -4.74
N VAL A 51 12.01 -19.38 -3.95
CA VAL A 51 13.39 -19.06 -3.56
C VAL A 51 13.41 -18.75 -2.07
N LYS A 52 14.27 -19.43 -1.32
CA LYS A 52 14.45 -19.13 0.11
C LYS A 52 15.53 -18.06 0.27
N ASP A 53 15.32 -17.11 1.14
CA ASP A 53 16.38 -16.18 1.56
C ASP A 53 17.28 -16.81 2.63
N LEU A 54 18.27 -16.04 3.08
CA LEU A 54 19.27 -16.50 4.08
C LEU A 54 18.63 -16.80 5.44
N ASP A 55 17.44 -16.24 5.71
CA ASP A 55 16.68 -16.50 6.93
C ASP A 55 15.68 -17.66 6.76
N GLY A 56 15.69 -18.32 5.59
CA GLY A 56 14.82 -19.43 5.24
C GLY A 56 13.39 -19.02 4.85
N LYS A 57 13.10 -17.74 4.72
CA LYS A 57 11.81 -17.23 4.28
C LYS A 57 11.62 -17.46 2.78
N GLU A 58 10.45 -17.93 2.39
CA GLU A 58 10.12 -18.29 1.02
C GLU A 58 9.56 -17.12 0.22
N TRP A 59 10.27 -16.71 -0.81
CA TRP A 59 9.84 -15.77 -1.85
C TRP A 59 9.27 -16.56 -3.03
N LYS A 60 8.20 -16.08 -3.64
CA LYS A 60 7.58 -16.74 -4.78
C LYS A 60 7.57 -15.83 -5.98
N ILE A 61 7.78 -16.44 -7.14
CA ILE A 61 7.55 -15.82 -8.45
C ILE A 61 6.46 -16.63 -9.11
N VAL A 62 5.33 -15.97 -9.42
CA VAL A 62 4.16 -16.66 -9.97
C VAL A 62 3.64 -15.94 -11.23
N ARG A 63 2.72 -16.58 -11.94
CA ARG A 63 1.99 -15.98 -13.05
C ARG A 63 0.77 -15.24 -12.52
N ASP A 64 0.63 -13.96 -12.85
CA ASP A 64 -0.66 -13.25 -12.78
C ASP A 64 -1.23 -13.05 -14.19
N GLY A 65 -2.48 -13.48 -14.39
CA GLY A 65 -3.15 -13.46 -15.70
C GLY A 65 -3.52 -12.05 -16.18
N SER A 66 -3.63 -11.08 -15.28
CA SER A 66 -4.03 -9.70 -15.58
C SER A 66 -2.93 -8.89 -16.28
N ILE A 67 -1.68 -9.31 -16.14
CA ILE A 67 -0.52 -8.58 -16.69
C ILE A 67 -0.50 -8.67 -18.22
N HIS A 68 -0.34 -7.53 -18.88
CA HIS A 68 -0.03 -7.48 -20.31
C HIS A 68 1.48 -7.63 -20.50
N PRO A 69 1.96 -8.73 -21.11
CA PRO A 69 3.38 -8.99 -21.20
C PRO A 69 4.07 -8.06 -22.20
N GLU A 70 5.21 -7.50 -21.79
CA GLU A 70 6.06 -6.64 -22.62
C GLU A 70 7.52 -7.03 -22.48
N CYS A 71 8.36 -6.69 -23.48
CA CYS A 71 9.80 -6.79 -23.41
C CYS A 71 10.45 -5.64 -24.19
N ARG A 72 11.52 -5.07 -23.67
CA ARG A 72 12.29 -4.02 -24.37
C ARG A 72 13.01 -4.54 -25.60
N ARG A 73 13.30 -5.83 -25.68
CA ARG A 73 13.98 -6.47 -26.82
C ARG A 73 12.98 -6.90 -27.86
N ARG A 74 12.93 -6.20 -29.00
CA ARG A 74 12.00 -6.47 -30.12
C ARG A 74 12.13 -7.85 -30.76
N SER A 75 13.24 -8.57 -30.49
CA SER A 75 13.54 -9.90 -31.09
C SER A 75 13.10 -11.09 -30.24
N VAL A 76 12.45 -10.87 -29.09
CA VAL A 76 12.03 -11.93 -28.19
C VAL A 76 10.53 -12.18 -28.35
N LEU A 77 10.13 -13.44 -28.54
CA LEU A 77 8.75 -13.86 -28.46
C LEU A 77 8.24 -13.62 -27.03
N ILE A 78 7.32 -12.66 -26.91
CA ILE A 78 6.71 -12.29 -25.65
C ILE A 78 5.49 -13.18 -25.43
N GLY A 79 5.49 -13.96 -24.36
CA GLY A 79 4.40 -14.88 -24.04
C GLY A 79 4.03 -14.83 -22.56
N GLU A 80 3.18 -15.75 -22.16
CA GLU A 80 2.66 -15.90 -20.78
C GLU A 80 3.75 -15.98 -19.70
N THR A 81 4.97 -16.41 -20.05
CA THR A 81 6.11 -16.49 -19.12
C THR A 81 6.60 -15.11 -18.63
N TYR A 82 6.25 -14.02 -19.37
CA TYR A 82 6.57 -12.63 -19.01
C TYR A 82 5.52 -11.96 -18.14
N LYS A 83 4.45 -12.64 -17.79
CA LYS A 83 3.49 -12.26 -16.75
C LYS A 83 4.07 -12.71 -15.42
N VAL A 84 4.67 -11.78 -14.68
CA VAL A 84 5.47 -12.07 -13.50
C VAL A 84 4.91 -11.32 -12.30
N GLU A 85 4.62 -12.03 -11.23
CA GLU A 85 4.31 -11.48 -9.92
C GLU A 85 5.31 -12.00 -8.90
N LEU A 86 5.96 -11.08 -8.20
CA LEU A 86 6.77 -11.35 -7.03
C LEU A 86 5.90 -11.33 -5.79
N ASN A 87 5.88 -12.43 -5.02
CA ASN A 87 5.24 -12.51 -3.71
C ASN A 87 6.32 -12.58 -2.62
N SER A 88 6.40 -11.56 -1.76
CA SER A 88 7.28 -11.59 -0.61
C SER A 88 6.74 -12.52 0.49
N PRO A 89 7.60 -13.07 1.35
CA PRO A 89 7.16 -13.65 2.61
C PRO A 89 6.60 -12.57 3.55
N LYS A 90 6.12 -13.00 4.72
CA LYS A 90 5.82 -12.12 5.85
C LYS A 90 7.12 -11.50 6.37
N LEU A 91 7.22 -10.18 6.30
CA LEU A 91 8.40 -9.38 6.64
C LEU A 91 8.14 -8.48 7.84
N GLU A 92 9.20 -8.18 8.57
CA GLU A 92 9.25 -7.12 9.59
C GLU A 92 9.71 -5.79 8.96
N TYR A 93 9.44 -4.69 9.63
CA TYR A 93 9.91 -3.37 9.15
C TYR A 93 11.45 -3.30 8.99
N SER A 94 12.19 -4.00 9.85
CA SER A 94 13.65 -4.14 9.79
C SER A 94 14.15 -4.78 8.50
N GLU A 95 13.30 -5.57 7.82
CA GLU A 95 13.63 -6.26 6.56
C GLU A 95 13.29 -5.44 5.31
N MET A 96 12.88 -4.18 5.48
CA MET A 96 12.53 -3.29 4.37
C MET A 96 13.67 -3.14 3.35
N GLU A 97 14.92 -3.10 3.80
CA GLU A 97 16.09 -2.97 2.90
C GLU A 97 16.28 -4.25 2.06
N LYS A 98 16.03 -5.44 2.62
CA LYS A 98 16.03 -6.71 1.90
C LYS A 98 15.05 -6.66 0.72
N LEU A 99 13.81 -6.23 0.97
CA LEU A 99 12.81 -6.06 -0.09
C LEU A 99 13.25 -5.03 -1.13
N GLN A 100 13.81 -3.90 -0.70
CA GLN A 100 14.29 -2.88 -1.62
C GLN A 100 15.42 -3.41 -2.53
N GLU A 101 16.28 -4.29 -2.03
CA GLU A 101 17.34 -4.90 -2.84
C GLU A 101 16.76 -5.90 -3.84
N VAL A 102 15.75 -6.69 -3.46
CA VAL A 102 15.00 -7.55 -4.41
C VAL A 102 14.44 -6.71 -5.56
N VAL A 103 13.76 -5.60 -5.24
CA VAL A 103 13.19 -4.70 -6.25
C VAL A 103 14.27 -4.13 -7.18
N ARG A 104 15.42 -3.70 -6.63
CA ARG A 104 16.55 -3.19 -7.42
C ARG A 104 17.13 -4.28 -8.33
N SER A 105 17.26 -5.51 -7.84
CA SER A 105 17.81 -6.64 -8.58
C SER A 105 16.91 -7.03 -9.75
N LEU A 106 15.60 -7.12 -9.55
CA LEU A 106 14.65 -7.37 -10.64
C LEU A 106 14.70 -6.26 -11.71
N ARG A 107 14.82 -4.99 -11.29
CA ARG A 107 15.00 -3.88 -12.22
C ARG A 107 16.31 -3.98 -13.02
N ARG A 108 17.44 -4.33 -12.37
CA ARG A 108 18.74 -4.52 -13.02
C ARG A 108 18.72 -5.70 -14.00
N ALA A 109 17.97 -6.76 -13.69
CA ALA A 109 17.77 -7.90 -14.57
C ALA A 109 16.96 -7.57 -15.84
N GLY A 110 16.40 -6.35 -15.93
CA GLY A 110 15.64 -5.87 -17.08
C GLY A 110 14.12 -5.88 -16.89
N GLY A 111 13.65 -6.13 -15.67
CA GLY A 111 12.24 -5.99 -15.31
C GLY A 111 11.72 -4.57 -15.58
N ILE A 112 10.49 -4.48 -16.03
CA ILE A 112 9.72 -3.25 -16.24
C ILE A 112 8.32 -3.40 -15.68
N VAL A 113 7.61 -2.30 -15.53
CA VAL A 113 6.19 -2.25 -15.20
C VAL A 113 5.44 -1.46 -16.26
N ASN A 114 4.18 -1.77 -16.47
CA ASN A 114 3.28 -1.04 -17.34
C ASN A 114 1.93 -0.78 -16.65
N ASP A 115 0.97 -0.20 -17.36
CA ASP A 115 -0.32 0.21 -16.82
C ASP A 115 -1.20 -0.95 -16.32
N SER A 116 -0.91 -2.19 -16.76
CA SER A 116 -1.61 -3.38 -16.25
C SER A 116 -1.07 -3.88 -14.91
N CYS A 117 0.15 -3.46 -14.54
CA CYS A 117 0.82 -3.96 -13.35
C CYS A 117 0.40 -3.20 -12.08
N GLY A 118 0.01 -3.93 -11.05
CA GLY A 118 -0.28 -3.44 -9.71
C GLY A 118 0.78 -3.83 -8.69
N MET A 119 0.75 -3.14 -7.56
CA MET A 119 1.44 -3.55 -6.35
C MET A 119 0.43 -3.65 -5.22
N HIS A 120 0.40 -4.80 -4.55
CA HIS A 120 -0.45 -5.01 -3.40
C HIS A 120 0.40 -5.07 -2.14
N VAL A 121 -0.08 -4.48 -1.06
CA VAL A 121 0.58 -4.51 0.23
C VAL A 121 -0.36 -5.16 1.24
N HIS A 122 0.10 -6.22 1.87
CA HIS A 122 -0.59 -6.92 2.95
C HIS A 122 -0.04 -6.46 4.29
N VAL A 123 -0.90 -6.03 5.19
CA VAL A 123 -0.53 -5.71 6.58
C VAL A 123 -1.25 -6.68 7.50
N ASP A 124 -0.50 -7.32 8.39
CA ASP A 124 -1.03 -8.31 9.35
C ASP A 124 -2.20 -7.72 10.16
N ALA A 125 -3.34 -8.40 10.12
CA ALA A 125 -4.56 -7.95 10.79
C ALA A 125 -4.71 -8.50 12.22
N SER A 126 -3.78 -9.29 12.73
CA SER A 126 -3.89 -9.97 14.04
C SER A 126 -4.05 -9.03 15.23
N LYS A 127 -3.58 -7.79 15.11
CA LYS A 127 -3.71 -6.74 16.14
C LYS A 127 -5.00 -5.92 15.99
N HIS A 128 -5.76 -6.13 14.93
CA HIS A 128 -6.98 -5.40 14.66
C HIS A 128 -8.18 -5.98 15.42
N THR A 129 -9.08 -5.09 15.80
CA THR A 129 -10.42 -5.39 16.31
C THR A 129 -11.44 -4.93 15.27
N PRO A 130 -12.72 -5.35 15.35
CA PRO A 130 -13.76 -4.84 14.46
C PRO A 130 -13.83 -3.30 14.45
N GLN A 131 -13.65 -2.67 15.62
CA GLN A 131 -13.60 -1.21 15.71
C GLN A 131 -12.42 -0.61 14.95
N SER A 132 -11.23 -1.19 15.06
CA SER A 132 -10.06 -0.67 14.34
C SER A 132 -10.14 -0.91 12.82
N LEU A 133 -10.75 -2.00 12.38
CA LEU A 133 -11.03 -2.24 10.94
C LEU A 133 -12.08 -1.26 10.41
N LYS A 134 -13.13 -0.99 11.18
CA LYS A 134 -14.09 0.08 10.91
C LYS A 134 -13.41 1.45 10.80
N ASN A 135 -12.41 1.73 11.65
CA ASN A 135 -11.61 2.94 11.57
C ASN A 135 -10.77 3.01 10.28
N VAL A 136 -10.13 1.91 9.87
CA VAL A 136 -9.37 1.83 8.61
C VAL A 136 -10.28 2.14 7.42
N LEU A 137 -11.45 1.51 7.33
CA LEU A 137 -12.42 1.80 6.27
C LEU A 137 -12.87 3.26 6.26
N SER A 138 -13.08 3.84 7.45
CA SER A 138 -13.43 5.25 7.60
C SER A 138 -12.32 6.18 7.11
N ILE A 139 -11.04 5.87 7.41
CA ILE A 139 -9.88 6.62 6.92
C ILE A 139 -9.83 6.52 5.40
N MET A 140 -10.00 5.32 4.85
CA MET A 140 -10.02 5.11 3.41
C MET A 140 -11.14 5.91 2.75
N TYR A 141 -12.38 5.75 3.19
CA TYR A 141 -13.51 6.53 2.67
C TYR A 141 -13.24 8.04 2.72
N SER A 142 -12.66 8.52 3.83
CA SER A 142 -12.36 9.94 3.99
C SER A 142 -11.26 10.46 3.06
N LYS A 143 -10.31 9.61 2.67
CA LYS A 143 -9.05 10.02 2.01
C LYS A 143 -8.85 9.42 0.62
N GLU A 144 -9.70 8.51 0.16
CA GLU A 144 -9.46 7.78 -1.09
C GLU A 144 -9.29 8.71 -2.30
N ASP A 145 -10.04 9.81 -2.39
CA ASP A 145 -9.94 10.73 -3.53
C ASP A 145 -8.54 11.35 -3.61
N ILE A 146 -8.00 11.81 -2.47
CA ILE A 146 -6.65 12.38 -2.44
C ILE A 146 -5.57 11.29 -2.54
N LEU A 147 -5.84 10.08 -2.07
CA LEU A 147 -4.94 8.93 -2.22
C LEU A 147 -4.83 8.53 -3.70
N PHE A 148 -5.95 8.42 -4.41
CA PHE A 148 -5.95 8.11 -5.85
C PHE A 148 -5.21 9.19 -6.64
N ALA A 149 -5.42 10.46 -6.33
CA ALA A 149 -4.70 11.57 -6.97
C ALA A 149 -3.20 11.55 -6.65
N ALA A 150 -2.82 11.38 -5.38
CA ALA A 150 -1.42 11.38 -4.92
C ALA A 150 -0.62 10.23 -5.52
N LEU A 151 -1.21 9.05 -5.58
CA LEU A 151 -0.60 7.85 -6.12
C LEU A 151 -0.73 7.76 -7.66
N LYS A 152 -1.50 8.68 -8.25
CA LYS A 152 -1.80 8.68 -9.69
C LYS A 152 -2.28 7.30 -10.14
N VAL A 153 -3.23 6.73 -9.38
CA VAL A 153 -3.74 5.39 -9.64
C VAL A 153 -4.32 5.33 -11.05
N ASN A 154 -3.96 4.30 -11.82
CA ASN A 154 -4.46 4.13 -13.17
C ASN A 154 -6.00 3.99 -13.15
N PRO A 155 -6.75 4.81 -13.91
CA PRO A 155 -8.21 4.76 -13.94
C PRO A 155 -8.77 3.37 -14.27
N ALA A 156 -8.18 2.65 -15.23
CA ALA A 156 -8.61 1.30 -15.58
C ALA A 156 -8.48 0.31 -14.41
N ARG A 157 -7.50 0.51 -13.52
CA ARG A 157 -7.37 -0.27 -12.29
C ARG A 157 -8.41 0.13 -11.24
N ILE A 158 -8.74 1.42 -11.13
CA ILE A 158 -9.81 1.88 -10.23
C ILE A 158 -11.14 1.23 -10.60
N ASP A 159 -11.45 1.15 -11.89
CA ASP A 159 -12.70 0.56 -12.36
C ASP A 159 -12.79 -0.96 -12.15
N SER A 160 -11.64 -1.66 -12.18
CA SER A 160 -11.62 -3.13 -12.23
C SER A 160 -11.07 -3.79 -10.97
N TYR A 161 -9.97 -3.29 -10.39
CA TYR A 161 -9.19 -4.03 -9.39
C TYR A 161 -9.03 -3.33 -8.04
N CYS A 162 -9.19 -2.00 -8.00
CA CYS A 162 -9.02 -1.22 -6.78
C CYS A 162 -10.07 -0.12 -6.65
N GLN A 163 -11.33 -0.50 -6.79
CA GLN A 163 -12.49 0.39 -6.66
C GLN A 163 -12.49 1.12 -5.31
N ALA A 164 -13.14 2.26 -5.27
CA ALA A 164 -13.39 3.00 -4.04
C ALA A 164 -14.16 2.16 -3.00
N VAL A 165 -14.17 2.62 -1.77
CA VAL A 165 -14.97 1.99 -0.70
C VAL A 165 -16.44 1.93 -1.11
N ASP A 166 -17.04 0.75 -0.92
CA ASP A 166 -18.44 0.51 -1.21
C ASP A 166 -19.33 1.20 -0.16
N GLU A 167 -20.05 2.23 -0.57
CA GLU A 167 -20.88 3.02 0.38
C GLU A 167 -21.98 2.18 1.03
N PRO A 168 -22.75 1.32 0.32
CA PRO A 168 -23.71 0.41 0.93
C PRO A 168 -23.11 -0.49 2.02
N ILE A 169 -21.96 -1.12 1.75
CA ILE A 169 -21.26 -1.94 2.74
C ILE A 169 -20.78 -1.07 3.91
N LEU A 170 -20.25 0.13 3.62
CA LEU A 170 -19.78 1.06 4.63
C LEU A 170 -20.92 1.48 5.58
N GLU A 171 -22.13 1.74 5.07
CA GLU A 171 -23.30 2.08 5.88
C GLU A 171 -23.69 0.92 6.81
N GLU A 172 -23.62 -0.34 6.36
CA GLU A 172 -23.86 -1.50 7.21
C GLU A 172 -22.79 -1.64 8.31
N ILE A 173 -21.54 -1.44 7.97
CA ILE A 173 -20.42 -1.47 8.94
C ILE A 173 -20.54 -0.31 9.93
N ARG A 174 -21.02 0.85 9.49
CA ARG A 174 -21.26 2.02 10.34
C ARG A 174 -22.25 1.72 11.48
N LYS A 175 -23.26 0.89 11.23
CA LYS A 175 -24.28 0.48 12.20
C LYS A 175 -23.76 -0.51 13.27
N LEU A 176 -22.55 -1.07 13.10
CA LEU A 176 -22.00 -1.99 14.08
C LEU A 176 -21.84 -1.31 15.44
N PRO A 177 -22.31 -1.97 16.53
CA PRO A 177 -22.20 -1.43 17.88
C PRO A 177 -20.73 -1.39 18.34
N SER A 178 -20.48 -0.59 19.36
CA SER A 178 -19.21 -0.65 20.09
C SER A 178 -19.09 -2.04 20.74
N GLY A 179 -17.95 -2.71 20.51
CA GLY A 179 -17.71 -4.07 21.01
C GLY A 179 -18.25 -5.18 20.10
N ALA A 180 -18.63 -4.88 18.86
CA ALA A 180 -18.99 -5.91 17.88
C ALA A 180 -17.90 -6.97 17.74
N SER A 181 -18.28 -8.22 17.47
CA SER A 181 -17.36 -9.32 17.19
C SER A 181 -16.85 -9.31 15.74
N MET A 182 -15.78 -10.07 15.46
CA MET A 182 -15.30 -10.27 14.09
C MET A 182 -16.35 -10.95 13.21
N ASP A 183 -17.15 -11.85 13.75
CA ASP A 183 -18.23 -12.51 13.01
C ASP A 183 -19.33 -11.51 12.63
N GLN A 184 -19.67 -10.58 13.52
CA GLN A 184 -20.62 -9.51 13.20
C GLN A 184 -20.08 -8.57 12.11
N LEU A 185 -18.77 -8.25 12.15
CA LEU A 185 -18.15 -7.47 11.08
C LEU A 185 -18.17 -8.24 9.75
N LYS A 186 -17.83 -9.53 9.79
CA LYS A 186 -17.83 -10.42 8.62
C LYS A 186 -19.24 -10.52 8.00
N ASP A 187 -20.26 -10.74 8.82
CA ASP A 187 -21.66 -10.78 8.38
C ASP A 187 -22.08 -9.50 7.66
N ARG A 188 -21.73 -8.33 8.21
CA ARG A 188 -22.02 -7.04 7.56
C ARG A 188 -21.23 -6.84 6.27
N TRP A 189 -19.96 -7.27 6.23
CA TRP A 189 -19.15 -7.20 5.02
C TRP A 189 -19.74 -8.00 3.86
N TYR A 190 -20.21 -9.21 4.15
CA TYR A 190 -20.78 -10.13 3.16
C TYR A 190 -22.31 -10.03 3.04
N GLN A 191 -22.95 -9.09 3.75
CA GLN A 191 -24.41 -8.87 3.72
C GLN A 191 -25.22 -10.16 3.98
N GLY A 192 -24.80 -10.93 4.99
CA GLY A 192 -25.44 -12.17 5.43
C GLY A 192 -25.14 -13.40 4.56
N ARG A 193 -24.29 -13.28 3.55
CA ARG A 193 -23.85 -14.43 2.71
C ARG A 193 -22.35 -14.61 2.85
N ASP A 194 -21.91 -15.49 3.77
CA ASP A 194 -20.48 -15.72 3.99
C ASP A 194 -19.77 -16.15 2.71
N GLY A 195 -18.83 -15.33 2.26
CA GLY A 195 -17.97 -15.57 1.11
C GLY A 195 -16.51 -15.64 1.50
N SER A 196 -16.21 -15.79 2.81
CA SER A 196 -14.87 -15.69 3.34
C SER A 196 -13.91 -16.79 2.87
N ASP A 197 -14.43 -17.93 2.42
CA ASP A 197 -13.69 -19.07 1.88
C ASP A 197 -13.46 -18.99 0.36
N TYR A 198 -14.12 -18.04 -0.32
CA TYR A 198 -14.01 -17.90 -1.78
C TYR A 198 -12.95 -16.88 -2.19
N HIS A 199 -11.80 -17.34 -2.64
CA HIS A 199 -10.65 -16.49 -3.01
C HIS A 199 -11.00 -15.33 -3.95
N TYR A 200 -11.85 -15.56 -4.96
CA TYR A 200 -12.22 -14.56 -5.97
C TYR A 200 -13.54 -13.84 -5.65
N HIS A 201 -13.90 -13.71 -4.37
CA HIS A 201 -15.08 -12.96 -3.98
C HIS A 201 -15.01 -11.51 -4.50
N SER A 202 -16.10 -10.99 -5.07
CA SER A 202 -16.13 -9.67 -5.73
C SER A 202 -15.72 -8.50 -4.83
N SER A 203 -15.95 -8.61 -3.51
CA SER A 203 -15.59 -7.59 -2.55
C SER A 203 -14.06 -7.39 -2.38
N ARG A 204 -13.23 -8.29 -2.95
CA ARG A 204 -11.76 -8.13 -2.95
C ARG A 204 -11.27 -6.99 -3.84
N TYR A 205 -12.06 -6.59 -4.84
CA TYR A 205 -11.65 -5.60 -5.84
C TYR A 205 -11.82 -4.15 -5.36
N ARG A 206 -11.45 -3.90 -4.11
CA ARG A 206 -11.44 -2.57 -3.49
C ARG A 206 -10.02 -2.09 -3.24
N ALA A 207 -9.80 -0.77 -3.24
CA ALA A 207 -8.50 -0.15 -2.93
C ALA A 207 -7.96 -0.61 -1.56
N CYS A 208 -8.85 -0.79 -0.60
CA CYS A 208 -8.61 -1.44 0.69
C CYS A 208 -9.46 -2.70 0.76
N ASN A 209 -8.87 -3.84 0.48
CA ASN A 209 -9.53 -5.13 0.45
C ASN A 209 -9.64 -5.73 1.85
N MET A 210 -10.81 -5.63 2.46
CA MET A 210 -11.12 -6.25 3.76
C MET A 210 -11.49 -7.72 3.65
N HIS A 211 -11.84 -8.24 2.46
CA HIS A 211 -12.03 -9.67 2.26
C HIS A 211 -10.77 -10.46 2.67
N SER A 212 -9.59 -9.89 2.40
CA SER A 212 -8.31 -10.47 2.80
C SER A 212 -8.16 -10.65 4.32
N VAL A 213 -8.85 -9.87 5.14
CA VAL A 213 -8.86 -10.05 6.60
C VAL A 213 -9.46 -11.40 6.98
N PHE A 214 -10.56 -11.76 6.32
CA PHE A 214 -11.28 -13.00 6.60
C PHE A 214 -10.66 -14.22 5.91
N TYR A 215 -10.03 -14.01 4.75
CA TYR A 215 -9.45 -15.08 3.93
C TYR A 215 -7.96 -15.35 4.27
N HIS A 216 -7.15 -14.30 4.43
CA HIS A 216 -5.69 -14.39 4.65
C HIS A 216 -5.22 -13.90 6.02
N GLY A 217 -6.08 -13.24 6.81
CA GLY A 217 -5.68 -12.59 8.05
C GLY A 217 -4.89 -11.30 7.87
N THR A 218 -5.01 -10.65 6.71
CA THR A 218 -4.32 -9.39 6.39
C THR A 218 -5.27 -8.35 5.84
N ILE A 219 -5.00 -7.06 6.07
CA ILE A 219 -5.58 -5.98 5.27
C ILE A 219 -4.75 -5.88 3.99
N GLU A 220 -5.37 -6.02 2.83
CA GLU A 220 -4.70 -5.88 1.54
C GLU A 220 -4.98 -4.51 0.92
N TRP A 221 -3.93 -3.80 0.58
CA TRP A 221 -3.96 -2.50 -0.08
C TRP A 221 -3.64 -2.66 -1.57
N ARG A 222 -4.65 -2.51 -2.42
CA ARG A 222 -4.56 -2.78 -3.87
C ARG A 222 -4.42 -1.51 -4.73
N LEU A 223 -4.42 -0.33 -4.11
CA LEU A 223 -4.47 0.96 -4.81
C LEU A 223 -3.15 1.38 -5.48
N PHE A 224 -2.05 0.69 -5.24
CA PHE A 224 -0.76 1.11 -5.78
C PHE A 224 -0.56 0.60 -7.21
N ASN A 225 -0.16 1.48 -8.15
CA ASN A 225 0.45 1.03 -9.39
C ASN A 225 1.75 0.31 -9.07
N SER A 226 2.11 -0.69 -9.87
CA SER A 226 3.37 -1.38 -9.65
C SER A 226 4.57 -0.47 -9.89
N THR A 227 5.66 -0.77 -9.20
CA THR A 227 6.92 -0.04 -9.33
C THR A 227 8.13 -0.91 -9.06
N LEU A 228 9.16 -0.77 -9.88
CA LEU A 228 10.51 -1.29 -9.62
C LEU A 228 11.47 -0.18 -9.14
N HIS A 229 10.93 0.91 -8.61
CA HIS A 229 11.68 1.93 -7.88
C HIS A 229 11.61 1.62 -6.37
N ALA A 230 12.71 1.12 -5.81
CA ALA A 230 12.78 0.65 -4.41
C ALA A 230 12.31 1.68 -3.37
N GLY A 231 12.55 2.97 -3.61
CA GLY A 231 12.08 4.05 -2.74
C GLY A 231 10.56 4.27 -2.80
N GLU A 232 9.95 4.09 -3.97
CA GLU A 232 8.50 4.17 -4.13
C GLU A 232 7.81 2.95 -3.51
N ALA A 233 8.33 1.74 -3.74
CA ALA A 233 7.83 0.53 -3.11
C ALA A 233 7.84 0.66 -1.58
N LYS A 234 8.96 1.12 -1.00
CA LYS A 234 9.06 1.44 0.44
C LYS A 234 8.01 2.46 0.88
N ALA A 235 7.81 3.53 0.10
CA ALA A 235 6.85 4.58 0.45
C ALA A 235 5.41 4.04 0.47
N ASN A 236 5.03 3.19 -0.48
CA ASN A 236 3.73 2.54 -0.56
C ASN A 236 3.49 1.63 0.64
N ILE A 237 4.46 0.79 1.01
CA ILE A 237 4.38 -0.11 2.16
C ILE A 237 4.23 0.69 3.46
N ILE A 238 5.05 1.72 3.65
CA ILE A 238 4.99 2.57 4.85
C ILE A 238 3.63 3.27 4.95
N LEU A 239 3.06 3.74 3.85
CA LEU A 239 1.74 4.36 3.83
C LEU A 239 0.65 3.37 4.28
N ALA A 240 0.65 2.14 3.75
CA ALA A 240 -0.28 1.09 4.12
C ALA A 240 -0.18 0.74 5.63
N MET A 241 1.04 0.51 6.12
CA MET A 241 1.31 0.21 7.53
C MET A 241 0.89 1.37 8.45
N ALA A 242 1.15 2.62 8.06
CA ALA A 242 0.82 3.81 8.84
C ALA A 242 -0.70 4.04 8.93
N ILE A 243 -1.44 3.79 7.84
CA ILE A 243 -2.92 3.86 7.86
C ILE A 243 -3.49 2.73 8.73
N SER A 244 -2.96 1.51 8.63
CA SER A 244 -3.35 0.36 9.46
C SER A 244 -3.15 0.70 10.96
N ALA A 245 -1.97 1.16 11.35
CA ALA A 245 -1.69 1.57 12.74
C ALA A 245 -2.58 2.72 13.20
N GLN A 246 -2.86 3.70 12.35
CA GLN A 246 -3.79 4.78 12.67
C GLN A 246 -5.19 4.25 12.96
N GLY A 247 -5.66 3.24 12.21
CA GLY A 247 -6.93 2.57 12.48
C GLY A 247 -6.99 1.96 13.89
N ILE A 248 -5.88 1.37 14.36
CA ILE A 248 -5.78 0.81 15.72
C ILE A 248 -5.72 1.91 16.77
N ASN A 249 -4.97 2.98 16.51
CA ASN A 249 -4.72 4.06 17.46
C ASN A 249 -5.89 5.05 17.60
N GLN A 250 -6.72 5.13 16.56
CA GLN A 250 -7.85 6.05 16.51
C GLN A 250 -8.99 5.57 17.40
N LYS A 251 -9.48 6.45 18.28
CA LYS A 251 -10.58 6.12 19.21
C LYS A 251 -11.94 6.11 18.53
N TYR A 252 -12.16 7.01 17.59
CA TYR A 252 -13.47 7.26 16.99
C TYR A 252 -13.41 7.19 15.48
N THR A 253 -14.48 6.68 14.91
CA THR A 253 -14.70 6.60 13.47
C THR A 253 -15.40 7.88 12.98
N GLN A 254 -14.91 8.46 11.87
CA GLN A 254 -15.55 9.59 11.20
C GLN A 254 -15.78 9.25 9.73
N PHE A 255 -17.04 8.98 9.35
CA PHE A 255 -17.44 8.75 7.97
C PHE A 255 -17.74 10.07 7.26
N ARG A 256 -16.69 10.83 6.94
CA ARG A 256 -16.79 12.10 6.23
C ARG A 256 -15.70 12.20 5.18
N LYS A 257 -16.09 12.46 3.94
CA LYS A 257 -15.15 12.79 2.86
C LYS A 257 -14.35 14.05 3.21
N THR A 258 -13.06 14.00 2.92
CA THR A 258 -12.18 15.16 3.06
C THR A 258 -12.05 15.83 1.69
N PRO A 259 -12.45 17.08 1.54
CA PRO A 259 -12.21 17.80 0.29
C PRO A 259 -10.71 17.85 -0.04
N ILE A 260 -10.38 17.67 -1.30
CA ILE A 260 -8.98 17.79 -1.77
C ILE A 260 -8.52 19.25 -1.60
N GLY A 261 -9.42 20.23 -1.84
CA GLY A 261 -9.16 21.67 -1.71
C GLY A 261 -8.24 22.20 -2.81
N ASP A 262 -7.91 23.49 -2.72
CA ASP A 262 -7.11 24.17 -3.72
C ASP A 262 -5.61 23.85 -3.64
N ASN A 263 -5.17 23.27 -2.51
CA ASN A 263 -3.78 22.86 -2.29
C ASN A 263 -3.71 21.39 -1.84
N PRO A 264 -3.83 20.44 -2.78
CA PRO A 264 -3.78 19.01 -2.51
C PRO A 264 -2.48 18.58 -1.84
N ALA A 265 -1.33 19.15 -2.26
CA ALA A 265 -0.03 18.79 -1.70
C ALA A 265 0.06 19.11 -0.20
N PHE A 266 -0.45 20.26 0.24
CA PHE A 266 -0.52 20.62 1.66
C PHE A 266 -1.50 19.71 2.42
N THR A 267 -2.68 19.49 1.85
CA THR A 267 -3.72 18.63 2.46
C THR A 267 -3.19 17.23 2.70
N PHE A 268 -2.57 16.63 1.69
CA PHE A 268 -2.02 15.27 1.80
C PHE A 268 -0.79 15.22 2.72
N ARG A 269 0.13 16.20 2.63
CA ARG A 269 1.25 16.29 3.57
C ARG A 269 0.76 16.33 5.02
N THR A 270 -0.27 17.11 5.31
CA THR A 270 -0.84 17.19 6.66
C THR A 270 -1.37 15.84 7.13
N PHE A 271 -2.00 15.07 6.23
CA PHE A 271 -2.42 13.71 6.53
C PHE A 271 -1.22 12.80 6.82
N LEU A 272 -0.17 12.82 5.99
CA LEU A 272 1.04 12.02 6.22
C LEU A 272 1.70 12.32 7.57
N LEU A 273 1.74 13.59 7.98
CA LEU A 273 2.27 13.98 9.29
C LEU A 273 1.39 13.45 10.44
N ARG A 274 0.06 13.43 10.28
CA ARG A 274 -0.87 12.84 11.27
C ARG A 274 -0.73 11.32 11.38
N LEU A 275 -0.29 10.66 10.32
CA LEU A 275 0.07 9.24 10.33
C LEU A 275 1.42 8.96 11.02
N GLY A 276 2.10 9.99 11.53
CA GLY A 276 3.40 9.85 12.18
C GLY A 276 4.61 9.89 11.24
N LEU A 277 4.41 10.15 9.93
CA LEU A 277 5.52 10.25 8.97
C LEU A 277 6.22 11.61 9.09
N ILE A 278 6.78 11.87 10.28
CA ILE A 278 7.47 13.11 10.66
C ILE A 278 8.98 12.83 10.70
N GLY A 279 9.78 13.87 10.63
CA GLY A 279 11.24 13.73 10.74
C GLY A 279 11.97 13.51 9.40
N PRO A 280 13.30 13.57 9.44
CA PRO A 280 14.16 13.42 8.26
C PRO A 280 14.12 12.01 7.68
N GLU A 281 13.94 10.97 8.48
CA GLU A 281 13.86 9.57 8.09
C GLU A 281 12.73 9.29 7.10
N TYR A 282 11.62 10.04 7.18
CA TYR A 282 10.50 9.91 6.25
C TYR A 282 10.49 10.96 5.13
N LYS A 283 11.57 11.76 4.99
CA LYS A 283 11.66 12.79 3.94
C LYS A 283 11.47 12.20 2.55
N ASN A 284 12.16 11.11 2.23
CA ASN A 284 12.05 10.45 0.94
C ASN A 284 10.69 9.79 0.73
N VAL A 285 10.10 9.20 1.79
CA VAL A 285 8.74 8.65 1.76
C VAL A 285 7.74 9.74 1.39
N ARG A 286 7.76 10.87 2.10
CA ARG A 286 6.89 12.01 1.77
C ARG A 286 7.15 12.57 0.38
N MET A 287 8.40 12.61 -0.07
CA MET A 287 8.75 13.06 -1.42
C MET A 287 8.06 12.19 -2.49
N HIS A 288 8.15 10.87 -2.38
CA HIS A 288 7.50 9.94 -3.31
C HIS A 288 5.98 10.05 -3.28
N LEU A 289 5.38 10.11 -2.09
CA LEU A 289 3.93 10.18 -1.92
C LEU A 289 3.32 11.53 -2.36
N LEU A 290 4.11 12.61 -2.39
CA LEU A 290 3.64 13.95 -2.74
C LEU A 290 4.01 14.38 -4.18
N LYS A 291 4.71 13.54 -4.93
CA LYS A 291 5.30 13.94 -6.23
C LYS A 291 4.28 14.31 -7.30
N ASN A 292 3.09 13.70 -7.23
CA ASN A 292 2.05 13.87 -8.26
C ASN A 292 1.01 14.95 -7.91
N LEU A 293 1.06 15.50 -6.69
CA LEU A 293 0.09 16.50 -6.26
C LEU A 293 0.56 17.92 -6.56
N PRO A 294 -0.29 18.76 -7.15
CA PRO A 294 -0.01 20.16 -7.34
C PRO A 294 -0.10 20.94 -6.02
N GLY A 295 0.48 22.14 -6.00
CA GLY A 295 0.41 23.06 -4.88
C GLY A 295 1.66 23.08 -4.00
N ASP A 296 1.66 23.96 -3.03
CA ASP A 296 2.75 24.14 -2.08
C ASP A 296 2.64 23.14 -0.92
N LYS A 297 3.76 22.44 -0.64
CA LYS A 297 3.81 21.44 0.42
C LYS A 297 3.93 22.04 1.83
N ALA A 298 4.43 23.28 1.93
CA ALA A 298 4.70 23.94 3.21
C ALA A 298 3.60 24.91 3.65
N TRP A 299 2.95 25.56 2.69
CA TRP A 299 1.99 26.64 2.95
C TRP A 299 0.60 26.26 2.43
N ARG A 300 -0.42 26.47 3.27
CA ARG A 300 -1.82 26.17 2.91
C ARG A 300 -2.33 27.11 1.81
N HIS A 301 -1.99 28.38 1.91
CA HIS A 301 -2.30 29.45 0.98
C HIS A 301 -1.01 30.00 0.40
N ASP A 302 -1.10 30.90 -0.57
CA ASP A 302 0.08 31.57 -1.13
C ASP A 302 0.92 32.19 -0.02
N LYS A 303 2.25 31.99 -0.09
CA LYS A 303 3.19 32.50 0.92
C LYS A 303 3.09 34.01 1.11
N SER A 304 2.73 34.76 0.07
CA SER A 304 2.51 36.20 0.12
C SER A 304 1.37 36.64 1.03
N GLN A 305 0.42 35.73 1.31
CA GLN A 305 -0.70 35.99 2.22
C GLN A 305 -0.33 35.89 3.72
N TYR A 306 0.87 35.41 4.00
CA TYR A 306 1.36 35.34 5.39
C TYR A 306 2.25 36.56 5.65
N PRO A 307 1.99 37.33 6.73
CA PRO A 307 2.85 38.47 7.07
C PRO A 307 4.28 37.96 7.25
N SER A 308 5.22 38.59 6.55
CA SER A 308 6.64 38.34 6.80
C SER A 308 6.93 38.62 8.26
N ASN A 309 7.55 37.67 8.98
CA ASN A 309 8.14 37.94 10.28
C ASN A 309 9.33 38.90 10.06
N GLN A 310 9.03 40.17 9.86
CA GLN A 310 10.04 41.19 10.05
C GLN A 310 10.40 41.20 11.54
N PRO A 311 11.67 41.11 11.91
CA PRO A 311 12.05 41.27 13.30
C PRO A 311 11.51 42.64 13.76
N ARG A 312 10.75 42.65 14.87
CA ARG A 312 10.31 43.90 15.45
C ARG A 312 11.55 44.80 15.64
N PRO A 313 11.51 46.05 15.17
CA PRO A 313 12.62 46.97 15.45
C PRO A 313 12.81 46.96 16.94
N ARG A 314 14.03 46.68 17.40
CA ARG A 314 14.40 46.87 18.80
C ARG A 314 14.18 48.36 19.06
N THR A 315 13.13 48.69 19.78
CA THR A 315 12.98 50.02 20.35
C THR A 315 14.17 50.25 21.26
N GLY A 316 15.09 51.09 20.79
CA GLY A 316 16.27 51.46 21.53
C GLY A 316 15.86 52.05 22.86
N GLU A 317 16.48 51.58 23.91
CA GLU A 317 16.55 52.29 25.17
C GLU A 317 17.14 53.68 24.92
N ALA A 318 16.33 54.69 25.15
CA ALA A 318 16.80 56.04 25.40
C ALA A 318 16.49 56.36 26.85
N ARG A 319 17.59 56.46 27.62
CA ARG A 319 17.77 57.01 28.99
C ARG A 319 17.52 56.08 30.16
#